data_6a1060c140e9a35122e75e37d3e408e7
#
_entry.id   6a1060c140e9a35122e75e37d3e408e7
#
_cell.length_a   1.000
_cell.length_b   1.000
_cell.length_c   1.000
_cell.angle_alpha   90.00
_cell.angle_beta   90.00
_cell.angle_gamma   90.00
#
_symmetry.space_group_name_H-M   'P 1'
#
loop_
_entity.id
_entity.type
_entity.pdbx_description
1 polymer ?
#
loop_
_entity_poly.entity_id
_entity_poly.type
_entity_poly.pdbx_seq_one_letter_code
_entity_poly.pdbx_strand_id
1 'polypeptide(L)'
;HMEGIKQRNDGILKNTLFLIKESFLFDKRIIVFITITIFTGIILPLMGIYLPKIAVDLIVSKADVMQIIKVLGSVVAAMLFLQGVHGYLTSRSYFHQAEFRNTYFVQNIFLVSIKCRYSYAESGEFAKIYRRAVNSVRSGDESGTTVFFNTIPQLIVETCCFFLYSKVLSNLNIFVVVFLVASSLVIYFFRHRENVCYERTKDDYAKSEKKLFY
;
A
#
# COMPACT_ATOMS: atom_id res chain seq x y z
N HIS A 1 30.56 -13.90 26.29
CA HIS A 1 30.75 -13.93 24.84
C HIS A 1 29.56 -13.22 24.21
N MET A 2 29.69 -11.93 23.93
CA MET A 2 28.80 -11.20 23.02
C MET A 2 29.57 -11.15 21.70
N GLU A 3 29.27 -12.11 20.83
CA GLU A 3 29.61 -11.96 19.41
C GLU A 3 28.85 -10.74 18.89
N GLY A 4 29.57 -9.81 18.30
CA GLY A 4 29.02 -8.59 17.75
C GLY A 4 27.83 -8.90 16.86
N ILE A 5 26.72 -8.24 17.09
CA ILE A 5 25.54 -8.26 16.22
C ILE A 5 26.00 -7.68 14.88
N LYS A 6 26.53 -8.54 14.04
CA LYS A 6 26.89 -8.26 12.67
C LYS A 6 25.59 -7.74 12.03
N GLN A 7 25.55 -6.47 11.69
CA GLN A 7 24.44 -5.85 10.99
C GLN A 7 24.25 -6.64 9.68
N ARG A 8 23.35 -7.61 9.71
CA ARG A 8 23.05 -8.47 8.57
C ARG A 8 22.19 -7.61 7.64
N ASN A 9 22.80 -7.06 6.61
CA ASN A 9 22.09 -6.45 5.49
C ASN A 9 21.35 -7.58 4.72
N ASP A 10 20.32 -8.10 5.38
CA ASP A 10 19.43 -9.05 4.73
C ASP A 10 18.67 -8.25 3.66
N GLY A 11 18.81 -8.63 2.39
CA GLY A 11 18.21 -7.92 1.27
C GLY A 11 16.69 -7.78 1.43
N ILE A 12 16.10 -6.77 0.78
CA ILE A 12 14.66 -6.45 0.84
C ILE A 12 13.79 -7.69 0.68
N LEU A 13 14.15 -8.60 -0.25
CA LEU A 13 13.41 -9.84 -0.49
C LEU A 13 13.35 -10.76 0.73
N LYS A 14 14.45 -10.87 1.50
CA LYS A 14 14.49 -11.73 2.67
C LYS A 14 13.66 -11.18 3.82
N ASN A 15 13.67 -9.86 3.99
CA ASN A 15 12.82 -9.19 4.97
C ASN A 15 11.33 -9.30 4.60
N THR A 16 11.01 -9.21 3.31
CA THR A 16 9.65 -9.41 2.79
C THR A 16 9.16 -10.83 3.04
N LEU A 17 9.98 -11.85 2.72
CA LEU A 17 9.64 -13.25 2.99
C LEU A 17 9.50 -13.54 4.48
N PHE A 18 10.31 -12.93 5.32
CA PHE A 18 10.17 -13.02 6.77
C PHE A 18 8.82 -12.48 7.23
N LEU A 19 8.43 -11.27 6.78
CA LEU A 19 7.14 -10.67 7.14
C LEU A 19 5.95 -11.51 6.66
N ILE A 20 6.01 -12.08 5.45
CA ILE A 20 4.96 -12.99 4.94
C ILE A 20 4.83 -14.20 5.85
N LYS A 21 5.96 -14.85 6.16
CA LYS A 21 5.98 -16.05 6.99
C LYS A 21 5.41 -15.78 8.38
N GLU A 22 5.87 -14.74 9.05
CA GLU A 22 5.43 -14.39 10.39
C GLU A 22 3.94 -13.97 10.40
N SER A 23 3.49 -13.20 9.41
CA SER A 23 2.07 -12.84 9.26
C SER A 23 1.19 -14.07 9.06
N PHE A 24 1.64 -15.03 8.24
CA PHE A 24 0.90 -16.26 7.98
C PHE A 24 0.84 -17.16 9.22
N LEU A 25 1.89 -17.18 10.03
CA LEU A 25 1.93 -17.94 11.29
C LEU A 25 1.05 -17.29 12.37
N PHE A 26 0.99 -15.96 12.40
CA PHE A 26 0.18 -15.21 13.37
C PHE A 26 -1.32 -15.30 13.03
N ASP A 27 -1.71 -14.88 11.82
CA ASP A 27 -3.09 -14.96 11.34
C ASP A 27 -3.13 -15.06 9.82
N LYS A 28 -3.56 -16.21 9.32
CA LYS A 28 -3.72 -16.48 7.87
C LYS A 28 -4.70 -15.53 7.19
N ARG A 29 -5.65 -14.96 7.95
CA ARG A 29 -6.67 -14.03 7.44
C ARG A 29 -6.04 -12.77 6.85
N ILE A 30 -4.90 -12.30 7.39
CA ILE A 30 -4.19 -11.12 6.86
C ILE A 30 -3.87 -11.31 5.38
N ILE A 31 -3.22 -12.42 5.06
CA ILE A 31 -2.81 -12.71 3.67
C ILE A 31 -4.02 -12.91 2.75
N VAL A 32 -5.06 -13.61 3.24
CA VAL A 32 -6.30 -13.83 2.49
C VAL A 32 -6.98 -12.49 2.17
N PHE A 33 -7.14 -11.60 3.15
CA PHE A 33 -7.75 -10.29 2.92
C PHE A 33 -6.96 -9.44 1.95
N ILE A 34 -5.62 -9.39 2.07
CA ILE A 34 -4.76 -8.67 1.14
C ILE A 34 -4.91 -9.22 -0.28
N THR A 35 -4.91 -10.55 -0.44
CA THR A 35 -5.06 -11.19 -1.75
C THR A 35 -6.39 -10.82 -2.39
N ILE A 36 -7.50 -10.92 -1.66
CA ILE A 36 -8.82 -10.57 -2.19
C ILE A 36 -8.90 -9.06 -2.50
N THR A 37 -8.29 -8.21 -1.68
CA THR A 37 -8.22 -6.76 -1.93
C THR A 37 -7.45 -6.45 -3.21
N ILE A 38 -6.36 -7.16 -3.51
CA ILE A 38 -5.64 -7.03 -4.79
C ILE A 38 -6.57 -7.39 -5.96
N PHE A 39 -7.27 -8.53 -5.90
CA PHE A 39 -8.18 -8.94 -6.97
C PHE A 39 -9.31 -7.95 -7.19
N THR A 40 -9.98 -7.50 -6.13
CA THR A 40 -11.06 -6.51 -6.25
C THR A 40 -10.53 -5.15 -6.72
N GLY A 41 -9.32 -4.76 -6.32
CA GLY A 41 -8.63 -3.56 -6.77
C GLY A 41 -8.28 -3.57 -8.26
N ILE A 42 -8.10 -4.75 -8.88
CA ILE A 42 -7.88 -4.88 -10.33
C ILE A 42 -9.22 -4.89 -11.09
N ILE A 43 -10.23 -5.60 -10.57
CA ILE A 43 -11.52 -5.77 -11.25
C ILE A 43 -12.29 -4.44 -11.32
N LEU A 44 -12.30 -3.63 -10.26
CA LEU A 44 -13.06 -2.39 -10.21
C LEU A 44 -12.68 -1.39 -11.31
N PRO A 45 -11.39 -1.04 -11.52
CA PRO A 45 -11.01 -0.16 -12.61
C PRO A 45 -11.32 -0.74 -13.99
N LEU A 46 -11.20 -2.07 -14.18
CA LEU A 46 -11.57 -2.72 -15.44
C LEU A 46 -13.05 -2.54 -15.75
N MET A 47 -13.93 -2.76 -14.79
CA MET A 47 -15.35 -2.52 -14.98
C MET A 47 -15.65 -1.07 -15.35
N GLY A 48 -14.91 -0.11 -14.75
CA GLY A 48 -15.01 1.30 -15.05
C GLY A 48 -14.67 1.64 -16.51
N ILE A 49 -13.69 0.92 -17.12
CA ILE A 49 -13.32 1.11 -18.53
C ILE A 49 -14.37 0.49 -19.47
N TYR A 50 -14.87 -0.69 -19.12
CA TYR A 50 -15.84 -1.39 -19.96
C TYR A 50 -17.24 -0.76 -19.93
N LEU A 51 -17.61 -0.06 -18.85
CA LEU A 51 -18.93 0.55 -18.72
C LEU A 51 -19.27 1.55 -19.84
N PRO A 52 -18.42 2.54 -20.21
CA PRO A 52 -18.67 3.42 -21.35
C PRO A 52 -18.77 2.64 -22.67
N LYS A 53 -17.94 1.62 -22.88
CA LYS A 53 -18.01 0.79 -24.09
C LYS A 53 -19.36 0.08 -24.19
N ILE A 54 -19.82 -0.56 -23.12
CA ILE A 54 -21.13 -1.23 -23.08
C ILE A 54 -22.24 -0.22 -23.37
N ALA A 55 -22.17 1.00 -22.84
CA ALA A 55 -23.15 2.04 -23.08
C ALA A 55 -23.19 2.44 -24.56
N VAL A 56 -22.03 2.66 -25.19
CA VAL A 56 -21.95 2.99 -26.62
C VAL A 56 -22.46 1.84 -27.50
N ASP A 57 -22.05 0.61 -27.20
CA ASP A 57 -22.49 -0.57 -27.97
C ASP A 57 -24.02 -0.74 -27.91
N LEU A 58 -24.65 -0.50 -26.76
CA LEU A 58 -26.11 -0.52 -26.62
C LEU A 58 -26.82 0.59 -27.40
N ILE A 59 -26.25 1.78 -27.45
CA ILE A 59 -26.81 2.91 -28.23
C ILE A 59 -26.67 2.63 -29.71
N VAL A 60 -25.52 2.17 -30.19
CA VAL A 60 -25.26 1.86 -31.61
C VAL A 60 -26.15 0.71 -32.08
N SER A 61 -26.41 -0.28 -31.25
CA SER A 61 -27.31 -1.41 -31.54
C SER A 61 -28.80 -1.02 -31.53
N LYS A 62 -29.12 0.26 -31.24
CA LYS A 62 -30.51 0.78 -31.11
C LYS A 62 -31.34 -0.07 -30.13
N ALA A 63 -30.70 -0.51 -29.04
CA ALA A 63 -31.39 -1.27 -28.00
C ALA A 63 -32.53 -0.46 -27.38
N ASP A 64 -33.59 -1.14 -26.94
CA ASP A 64 -34.71 -0.47 -26.25
C ASP A 64 -34.21 0.18 -24.95
N VAL A 65 -34.80 1.36 -24.63
CA VAL A 65 -34.44 2.16 -23.44
C VAL A 65 -34.48 1.31 -22.17
N MET A 66 -35.48 0.42 -22.05
CA MET A 66 -35.63 -0.47 -20.91
C MET A 66 -34.47 -1.49 -20.83
N GLN A 67 -33.96 -1.96 -21.96
CA GLN A 67 -32.83 -2.87 -22.03
C GLN A 67 -31.53 -2.15 -21.62
N ILE A 68 -31.33 -0.90 -22.09
CA ILE A 68 -30.19 -0.05 -21.71
C ILE A 68 -30.17 0.14 -20.20
N ILE A 69 -31.29 0.53 -19.59
CA ILE A 69 -31.42 0.74 -18.14
C ILE A 69 -31.12 -0.55 -17.37
N LYS A 70 -31.66 -1.68 -17.80
CA LYS A 70 -31.41 -2.97 -17.13
C LYS A 70 -29.93 -3.37 -17.17
N VAL A 71 -29.28 -3.29 -18.34
CA VAL A 71 -27.88 -3.71 -18.50
C VAL A 71 -26.95 -2.76 -17.76
N LEU A 72 -27.05 -1.43 -17.99
CA LEU A 72 -26.19 -0.48 -17.31
C LEU A 72 -26.46 -0.46 -15.80
N GLY A 73 -27.72 -0.52 -15.39
CA GLY A 73 -28.09 -0.60 -13.98
C GLY A 73 -27.52 -1.82 -13.28
N SER A 74 -27.54 -2.98 -13.93
CA SER A 74 -26.93 -4.22 -13.37
C SER A 74 -25.41 -4.11 -13.24
N VAL A 75 -24.72 -3.51 -14.21
CA VAL A 75 -23.26 -3.30 -14.15
C VAL A 75 -22.91 -2.32 -13.05
N VAL A 76 -23.62 -1.20 -12.93
CA VAL A 76 -23.40 -0.21 -11.87
C VAL A 76 -23.69 -0.82 -10.49
N ALA A 77 -24.78 -1.59 -10.34
CA ALA A 77 -25.09 -2.28 -9.09
C ALA A 77 -24.00 -3.27 -8.71
N ALA A 78 -23.45 -4.03 -9.66
CA ALA A 78 -22.31 -4.93 -9.43
C ALA A 78 -21.04 -4.17 -9.02
N MET A 79 -20.77 -3.02 -9.65
CA MET A 79 -19.64 -2.16 -9.27
C MET A 79 -19.80 -1.63 -7.83
N LEU A 80 -20.97 -1.13 -7.47
CA LEU A 80 -21.24 -0.65 -6.11
C LEU A 80 -21.10 -1.76 -5.07
N PHE A 81 -21.60 -2.94 -5.37
CA PHE A 81 -21.41 -4.11 -4.50
C PHE A 81 -19.93 -4.47 -4.33
N LEU A 82 -19.15 -4.56 -5.41
CA LEU A 82 -17.72 -4.81 -5.37
C LEU A 82 -16.96 -3.71 -4.63
N GLN A 83 -17.35 -2.45 -4.80
CA GLN A 83 -16.77 -1.32 -4.06
C GLN A 83 -17.00 -1.46 -2.56
N GLY A 84 -18.21 -1.83 -2.15
CA GLY A 84 -18.54 -2.11 -0.76
C GLY A 84 -17.72 -3.24 -0.17
N VAL A 85 -17.60 -4.35 -0.92
CA VAL A 85 -16.77 -5.50 -0.53
C VAL A 85 -15.29 -5.09 -0.41
N HIS A 86 -14.76 -4.35 -1.40
CA HIS A 86 -13.38 -3.86 -1.38
C HIS A 86 -13.11 -2.97 -0.16
N GLY A 87 -13.98 -2.02 0.12
CA GLY A 87 -13.85 -1.13 1.29
C GLY A 87 -13.90 -1.88 2.61
N TYR A 88 -14.83 -2.84 2.74
CA TYR A 88 -14.91 -3.71 3.92
C TYR A 88 -13.65 -4.53 4.13
N LEU A 89 -13.15 -5.19 3.09
CA LEU A 89 -11.94 -6.02 3.16
C LEU A 89 -10.70 -5.20 3.48
N THR A 90 -10.57 -4.01 2.89
CA THR A 90 -9.47 -3.08 3.17
C THR A 90 -9.47 -2.67 4.65
N SER A 91 -10.62 -2.25 5.17
CA SER A 91 -10.76 -1.87 6.59
C SER A 91 -10.46 -3.05 7.53
N ARG A 92 -10.94 -4.23 7.18
CA ARG A 92 -10.73 -5.43 7.99
C ARG A 92 -9.27 -5.90 7.95
N SER A 93 -8.65 -5.85 6.78
CA SER A 93 -7.22 -6.12 6.61
C SER A 93 -6.36 -5.19 7.48
N TYR A 94 -6.67 -3.90 7.47
CA TYR A 94 -5.97 -2.91 8.29
C TYR A 94 -6.07 -3.23 9.81
N PHE A 95 -7.24 -3.65 10.27
CA PHE A 95 -7.43 -4.03 11.67
C PHE A 95 -6.52 -5.21 12.07
N HIS A 96 -6.52 -6.30 11.29
CA HIS A 96 -5.66 -7.46 11.57
C HIS A 96 -4.17 -7.15 11.44
N GLN A 97 -3.78 -6.28 10.52
CA GLN A 97 -2.40 -5.79 10.40
C GLN A 97 -1.98 -4.99 11.65
N ALA A 98 -2.87 -4.14 12.17
CA ALA A 98 -2.61 -3.37 13.39
C ALA A 98 -2.48 -4.29 14.61
N GLU A 99 -3.32 -5.32 14.71
CA GLU A 99 -3.26 -6.34 15.74
C GLU A 99 -1.93 -7.12 15.68
N PHE A 100 -1.55 -7.61 14.50
CA PHE A 100 -0.27 -8.28 14.28
C PHE A 100 0.91 -7.40 14.68
N ARG A 101 0.92 -6.14 14.24
CA ARG A 101 1.97 -5.18 14.56
C ARG A 101 2.09 -4.96 16.08
N ASN A 102 0.97 -4.73 16.75
CA ASN A 102 0.97 -4.40 18.17
C ASN A 102 1.26 -5.64 19.03
N THR A 103 0.67 -6.77 18.72
CA THR A 103 0.80 -7.98 19.53
C THR A 103 2.12 -8.71 19.28
N TYR A 104 2.54 -8.81 18.04
CA TYR A 104 3.76 -9.55 17.71
C TYR A 104 5.01 -8.70 17.84
N PHE A 105 5.07 -7.56 17.16
CA PHE A 105 6.32 -6.77 17.14
C PHE A 105 6.50 -5.88 18.36
N VAL A 106 5.49 -5.10 18.75
CA VAL A 106 5.63 -4.15 19.87
C VAL A 106 5.87 -4.89 21.17
N GLN A 107 5.12 -5.97 21.44
CA GLN A 107 5.35 -6.80 22.63
C GLN A 107 6.74 -7.44 22.63
N ASN A 108 7.22 -7.96 21.49
CA ASN A 108 8.55 -8.54 21.42
C ASN A 108 9.66 -7.50 21.65
N ILE A 109 9.54 -6.30 21.05
CA ILE A 109 10.47 -5.21 21.31
C ILE A 109 10.50 -4.85 22.79
N PHE A 110 9.34 -4.76 23.43
CA PHE A 110 9.22 -4.47 24.85
C PHE A 110 9.84 -5.58 25.71
N LEU A 111 9.54 -6.85 25.43
CA LEU A 111 10.09 -8.00 26.19
C LEU A 111 11.62 -8.09 26.06
N VAL A 112 12.16 -7.82 24.87
CA VAL A 112 13.62 -7.79 24.66
C VAL A 112 14.23 -6.62 25.44
N SER A 113 13.61 -5.46 25.48
CA SER A 113 14.13 -4.29 26.20
C SER A 113 14.17 -4.52 27.73
N ILE A 114 13.17 -5.21 28.30
CA ILE A 114 13.17 -5.54 29.73
C ILE A 114 14.23 -6.60 30.09
N LYS A 115 14.47 -7.55 29.17
CA LYS A 115 15.45 -8.62 29.40
C LYS A 115 16.91 -8.19 29.17
N CYS A 116 17.13 -7.01 28.61
CA CYS A 116 18.47 -6.48 28.43
C CYS A 116 19.13 -6.17 29.78
N ARG A 117 20.47 -6.34 29.84
CA ARG A 117 21.26 -5.88 30.99
C ARG A 117 21.15 -4.38 31.13
N TYR A 118 20.98 -3.89 32.34
CA TYR A 118 20.79 -2.46 32.64
C TYR A 118 21.89 -1.58 32.01
N SER A 119 23.15 -2.00 32.15
CA SER A 119 24.30 -1.29 31.57
C SER A 119 24.26 -1.18 30.04
N TYR A 120 23.64 -2.15 29.34
CA TYR A 120 23.46 -2.06 27.89
C TYR A 120 22.24 -1.21 27.54
N ALA A 121 21.16 -1.30 28.32
CA ALA A 121 19.95 -0.51 28.11
C ALA A 121 20.20 1.00 28.20
N GLU A 122 21.17 1.44 29.03
CA GLU A 122 21.60 2.85 29.13
C GLU A 122 22.56 3.27 28.00
N SER A 123 23.03 2.34 27.18
CA SER A 123 23.97 2.68 26.11
C SER A 123 23.28 3.45 24.96
N GLY A 124 24.00 4.42 24.39
CA GLY A 124 23.52 5.14 23.21
C GLY A 124 23.31 4.22 21.98
N GLU A 125 23.97 3.07 21.95
CA GLU A 125 23.82 2.04 20.92
C GLU A 125 22.45 1.35 21.03
N PHE A 126 22.06 0.93 22.22
CA PHE A 126 20.75 0.36 22.48
C PHE A 126 19.64 1.35 22.10
N ALA A 127 19.77 2.61 22.50
CA ALA A 127 18.78 3.65 22.17
C ALA A 127 18.60 3.82 20.64
N LYS A 128 19.68 3.74 19.87
CA LYS A 128 19.62 3.76 18.39
C LYS A 128 18.90 2.54 17.80
N ILE A 129 19.24 1.33 18.29
CA ILE A 129 18.62 0.08 17.83
C ILE A 129 17.13 0.07 18.20
N TYR A 130 16.81 0.42 19.42
CA TYR A 130 15.42 0.49 19.91
C TYR A 130 14.56 1.47 19.08
N ARG A 131 15.07 2.69 18.84
CA ARG A 131 14.37 3.67 17.98
C ARG A 131 14.14 3.15 16.57
N ARG A 132 15.14 2.50 15.96
CA ARG A 132 14.98 1.89 14.63
C ARG A 132 13.92 0.79 14.63
N ALA A 133 13.93 -0.10 15.63
CA ALA A 133 12.95 -1.15 15.78
C ALA A 133 11.53 -0.59 15.96
N VAL A 134 11.34 0.38 16.83
CA VAL A 134 10.06 1.05 17.05
C VAL A 134 9.57 1.77 15.78
N ASN A 135 10.44 2.51 15.11
CA ASN A 135 10.08 3.23 13.89
C ASN A 135 9.70 2.29 12.73
N SER A 136 10.33 1.11 12.64
CA SER A 136 9.98 0.12 11.60
C SER A 136 8.59 -0.49 11.79
N VAL A 137 8.03 -0.41 13.00
CA VAL A 137 6.75 -1.03 13.37
C VAL A 137 5.65 0.03 13.61
N ARG A 138 6.03 1.28 13.85
CA ARG A 138 5.08 2.38 14.11
C ARG A 138 4.08 2.52 12.96
N SER A 139 2.85 2.93 13.29
CA SER A 139 1.84 3.27 12.28
C SER A 139 2.23 4.58 11.60
N GLY A 140 2.76 4.50 10.40
CA GLY A 140 3.10 5.65 9.56
C GLY A 140 3.48 5.17 8.18
N ASP A 141 3.33 6.04 7.18
CA ASP A 141 3.56 5.70 5.77
C ASP A 141 4.99 5.22 5.48
N GLU A 142 5.94 5.59 6.33
CA GLU A 142 7.35 5.21 6.21
C GLU A 142 7.72 3.94 7.00
N SER A 143 6.79 3.35 7.74
CA SER A 143 7.12 2.13 8.49
C SER A 143 7.26 0.93 7.56
N GLY A 144 8.23 0.06 7.84
CA GLY A 144 8.46 -1.14 7.03
C GLY A 144 7.22 -2.05 6.95
N THR A 145 6.41 -2.10 8.00
CA THR A 145 5.16 -2.87 8.03
C THR A 145 4.09 -2.24 7.15
N THR A 146 3.93 -0.92 7.14
CA THR A 146 2.96 -0.23 6.28
C THR A 146 3.36 -0.35 4.80
N VAL A 147 4.63 -0.13 4.48
CA VAL A 147 5.13 -0.34 3.11
C VAL A 147 4.85 -1.76 2.64
N PHE A 148 5.09 -2.75 3.48
CA PHE A 148 4.86 -4.14 3.11
C PHE A 148 3.37 -4.45 2.89
N PHE A 149 2.50 -4.10 3.83
CA PHE A 149 1.09 -4.50 3.78
C PHE A 149 0.21 -3.63 2.88
N ASN A 150 0.59 -2.37 2.63
CA ASN A 150 -0.22 -1.44 1.84
C ASN A 150 0.45 -1.09 0.51
N THR A 151 1.72 -0.64 0.53
CA THR A 151 2.37 -0.12 -0.67
C THR A 151 2.69 -1.21 -1.68
N ILE A 152 3.17 -2.39 -1.25
CA ILE A 152 3.47 -3.49 -2.18
C ILE A 152 2.20 -4.04 -2.85
N PRO A 153 1.10 -4.36 -2.14
CA PRO A 153 -0.15 -4.75 -2.77
C PRO A 153 -0.69 -3.70 -3.75
N GLN A 154 -0.64 -2.43 -3.38
CA GLN A 154 -1.06 -1.34 -4.26
C GLN A 154 -0.21 -1.27 -5.53
N LEU A 155 1.13 -1.40 -5.43
CA LEU A 155 2.01 -1.46 -6.60
C LEU A 155 1.66 -2.62 -7.53
N ILE A 156 1.30 -3.78 -6.98
CA ILE A 156 0.86 -4.93 -7.79
C ILE A 156 -0.41 -4.57 -8.55
N VAL A 157 -1.41 -3.99 -7.88
CA VAL A 157 -2.67 -3.57 -8.51
C VAL A 157 -2.40 -2.55 -9.62
N GLU A 158 -1.63 -1.50 -9.34
CA GLU A 158 -1.32 -0.43 -10.30
C GLU A 158 -0.54 -0.97 -11.50
N THR A 159 0.42 -1.88 -11.28
CA THR A 159 1.18 -2.51 -12.35
C THR A 159 0.28 -3.38 -13.24
N CYS A 160 -0.58 -4.19 -12.66
CA CYS A 160 -1.55 -4.99 -13.41
C CYS A 160 -2.51 -4.10 -14.21
N CYS A 161 -3.04 -3.05 -13.58
CA CYS A 161 -3.90 -2.08 -14.25
C CYS A 161 -3.16 -1.37 -15.40
N PHE A 162 -1.89 -1.01 -15.23
CA PHE A 162 -1.09 -0.41 -16.28
C PHE A 162 -0.99 -1.31 -17.53
N PHE A 163 -0.70 -2.59 -17.36
CA PHE A 163 -0.66 -3.53 -18.48
C PHE A 163 -2.02 -3.71 -19.16
N LEU A 164 -3.08 -3.78 -18.38
CA LEU A 164 -4.44 -3.89 -18.90
C LEU A 164 -4.86 -2.63 -19.67
N TYR A 165 -4.57 -1.45 -19.14
CA TYR A 165 -4.80 -0.18 -19.81
C TYR A 165 -3.96 -0.02 -21.08
N SER A 166 -2.68 -0.41 -21.06
CA SER A 166 -1.83 -0.41 -22.24
C SER A 166 -2.45 -1.18 -23.39
N LYS A 167 -3.04 -2.34 -23.12
CA LYS A 167 -3.72 -3.16 -24.13
C LYS A 167 -4.98 -2.47 -24.67
N VAL A 168 -5.73 -1.78 -23.85
CA VAL A 168 -6.90 -1.01 -24.30
C VAL A 168 -6.47 0.21 -25.07
N LEU A 169 -5.43 0.93 -24.61
CA LEU A 169 -4.89 2.13 -25.24
C LEU A 169 -4.20 1.85 -26.59
N SER A 170 -3.65 0.64 -26.80
CA SER A 170 -3.01 0.29 -28.07
C SER A 170 -3.93 0.39 -29.29
N ASN A 171 -5.24 0.35 -29.06
CA ASN A 171 -6.27 0.52 -30.08
C ASN A 171 -6.75 1.98 -30.23
N LEU A 172 -6.22 2.91 -29.44
CA LEU A 172 -6.59 4.33 -29.52
C LEU A 172 -5.67 5.12 -30.46
N ASN A 173 -6.17 6.28 -30.89
CA ASN A 173 -5.38 7.20 -31.70
C ASN A 173 -4.12 7.63 -30.93
N ILE A 174 -2.97 7.65 -31.61
CA ILE A 174 -1.67 8.01 -31.05
C ILE A 174 -1.67 9.35 -30.32
N PHE A 175 -2.46 10.33 -30.77
CA PHE A 175 -2.60 11.63 -30.12
C PHE A 175 -3.16 11.54 -28.71
N VAL A 176 -4.12 10.64 -28.47
CA VAL A 176 -4.70 10.41 -27.14
C VAL A 176 -3.66 9.80 -26.20
N VAL A 177 -2.87 8.86 -26.70
CA VAL A 177 -1.78 8.23 -25.93
C VAL A 177 -0.73 9.26 -25.53
N VAL A 178 -0.29 10.10 -26.48
CA VAL A 178 0.68 11.18 -26.21
C VAL A 178 0.14 12.16 -25.17
N PHE A 179 -1.13 12.55 -25.27
CA PHE A 179 -1.77 13.45 -24.29
C PHE A 179 -1.81 12.83 -22.89
N LEU A 180 -2.14 11.53 -22.76
CA LEU A 180 -2.17 10.83 -21.49
C LEU A 180 -0.77 10.72 -20.86
N VAL A 181 0.25 10.42 -21.66
CA VAL A 181 1.64 10.38 -21.19
C VAL A 181 2.08 11.77 -20.72
N ALA A 182 1.80 12.82 -21.50
CA ALA A 182 2.13 14.18 -21.11
C ALA A 182 1.45 14.60 -19.80
N SER A 183 0.16 14.31 -19.62
CA SER A 183 -0.56 14.61 -18.37
C SER A 183 0.01 13.84 -17.19
N SER A 184 0.39 12.57 -17.37
CA SER A 184 1.02 11.76 -16.33
C SER A 184 2.38 12.31 -15.91
N LEU A 185 3.20 12.80 -16.86
CA LEU A 185 4.47 13.46 -16.56
C LEU A 185 4.28 14.75 -15.76
N VAL A 186 3.27 15.55 -16.09
CA VAL A 186 2.94 16.77 -15.36
C VAL A 186 2.56 16.43 -13.91
N ILE A 187 1.68 15.43 -13.70
CA ILE A 187 1.28 14.99 -12.36
C ILE A 187 2.50 14.47 -11.57
N TYR A 188 3.36 13.66 -12.21
CA TYR A 188 4.59 13.17 -11.59
C TYR A 188 5.50 14.32 -11.15
N PHE A 189 5.67 15.35 -11.97
CA PHE A 189 6.50 16.52 -11.65
C PHE A 189 5.95 17.30 -10.44
N PHE A 190 4.64 17.50 -10.36
CA PHE A 190 4.01 18.15 -9.21
C PHE A 190 4.16 17.32 -7.94
N ARG A 191 3.89 16.03 -7.98
CA ARG A 191 4.08 15.12 -6.83
C ARG A 191 5.54 15.07 -6.38
N HIS A 192 6.47 15.05 -7.31
CA HIS A 192 7.91 15.09 -6.97
C HIS A 192 8.26 16.37 -6.22
N ARG A 193 7.75 17.52 -6.66
CA ARG A 193 7.94 18.80 -5.95
C ARG A 193 7.32 18.81 -4.55
N GLU A 194 6.14 18.27 -4.41
CA GLU A 194 5.48 18.12 -3.10
C GLU A 194 6.30 17.25 -2.16
N ASN A 195 6.79 16.11 -2.62
CA ASN A 195 7.62 15.23 -1.81
C ASN A 195 8.93 15.90 -1.36
N VAL A 196 9.60 16.60 -2.26
CA VAL A 196 10.83 17.37 -1.90
C VAL A 196 10.53 18.47 -0.89
N CYS A 197 9.41 19.16 -1.02
CA CYS A 197 8.97 20.17 -0.07
C CYS A 197 8.66 19.54 1.31
N TYR A 198 7.97 18.40 1.30
CA TYR A 198 7.63 17.64 2.50
C TYR A 198 8.88 17.15 3.25
N GLU A 199 9.87 16.59 2.53
CA GLU A 199 11.13 16.14 3.13
C GLU A 199 11.90 17.31 3.76
N ARG A 200 11.98 18.47 3.09
CA ARG A 200 12.61 19.66 3.65
C ARG A 200 11.92 20.13 4.94
N THR A 201 10.61 20.20 4.92
CA THR A 201 9.81 20.58 6.10
C THR A 201 10.04 19.62 7.26
N LYS A 202 10.11 18.32 6.98
CA LYS A 202 10.37 17.26 7.97
C LYS A 202 11.78 17.40 8.59
N ASP A 203 12.80 17.69 7.78
CA ASP A 203 14.16 17.92 8.25
C ASP A 203 14.25 19.17 9.14
N ASP A 204 13.50 20.22 8.81
CA ASP A 204 13.46 21.45 9.60
C ASP A 204 12.74 21.23 10.94
N TYR A 205 11.65 20.44 10.97
CA TYR A 205 11.01 20.01 12.21
C TYR A 205 11.96 19.18 13.09
N ALA A 206 12.67 18.22 12.50
CA ALA A 206 13.62 17.37 13.24
C ALA A 206 14.81 18.19 13.80
N LYS A 207 15.23 19.25 13.11
CA LYS A 207 16.27 20.19 13.61
C LYS A 207 15.75 21.07 14.72
N SER A 208 14.50 21.54 14.64
CA SER A 208 13.89 22.37 15.67
C SER A 208 13.61 21.57 16.96
N GLU A 209 13.19 20.32 16.83
CA GLU A 209 12.99 19.42 17.97
C GLU A 209 14.31 19.16 18.71
N LYS A 210 15.41 18.97 17.99
CA LYS A 210 16.75 18.83 18.60
C LYS A 210 17.18 20.09 19.37
N LYS A 211 16.78 21.28 18.94
CA LYS A 211 17.11 22.53 19.63
C LYS A 211 16.30 22.76 20.91
N LEU A 212 15.14 22.14 21.05
CA LEU A 212 14.29 22.23 22.25
C LEU A 212 14.76 21.30 23.38
N PHE A 213 15.58 20.32 23.09
CA PHE A 213 16.11 19.36 24.08
C PHE A 213 17.56 19.63 24.50
N TYR A 214 18.14 20.73 24.09
CA TYR A 214 19.43 21.30 24.54
C TYR A 214 19.25 22.73 25.06
#